data_817a116de68d496035a384ba3194a167
#
_entry.id   817a116de68d496035a384ba3194a167
#
_cell.length_a   1.000
_cell.length_b   1.000
_cell.length_c   1.000
_cell.angle_alpha   90.00
_cell.angle_beta   90.00
_cell.angle_gamma   90.00
#
_symmetry.space_group_name_H-M   'P 1'
#
loop_
_entity.id
_entity.type
_entity.pdbx_description
1 polymer ?
#
loop_
_entity_poly.entity_id
_entity_poly.type
_entity_poly.pdbx_seq_one_letter_code
_entity_poly.pdbx_strand_id
1 'polypeptide(L)'
;MGQNPEPNSASNSASGAASGAAPDSAKRSGPVRDRYFDLLRALALFRVVLYHLTGWAWLPLVFPSMGVMFALAGNLMARSLKRPAPQVIRSRIRRLIPPIWLLGAIGVTGMVLQGWGPDEDGHPGWWLLHLTFWILPISDPPYAEGLPGIHGFIGDNWASDLAGPLWYVRAYLWYVLLSPFLLRALRALPVATIAAPIALSAAFQLEYLSLPGERIPSALTDFSTFGACWILGMAHQEGILQRLPRYVVPSVAPAIALLGLWYATNNNFTEGHDLDSIPLAQALWSCGTVMLLLHFSPSWSEWPRRLRRWDKPITLLNSRAVTIYLWHNVCILIAATQWDRLWNFDVLWQNVPWLLESPWPVLALTWVLIGACVFSFGWAEDLAAKRRPQLWPTGSKKRVAGSRGHRAGAR
;
A
#
# COMPACT_ATOMS: atom_id res chain seq x y z
N MET A 1 -63.29 24.77 -64.29
CA MET A 1 -63.25 23.72 -65.33
C MET A 1 -62.11 22.84 -64.95
N GLY A 2 -62.31 21.73 -64.47
CA GLY A 2 -63.04 20.53 -64.66
C GLY A 2 -62.08 19.42 -64.31
N GLN A 3 -62.48 18.75 -63.35
CA GLN A 3 -62.85 17.32 -63.24
C GLN A 3 -61.67 16.38 -62.93
N ASN A 4 -61.83 15.80 -61.73
CA ASN A 4 -61.42 14.46 -61.33
C ASN A 4 -62.00 13.40 -62.34
N PRO A 5 -61.57 12.14 -62.40
CA PRO A 5 -61.75 11.19 -61.32
C PRO A 5 -60.60 10.12 -61.15
N GLU A 6 -60.61 9.53 -59.95
CA GLU A 6 -60.16 8.16 -59.65
C GLU A 6 -60.94 7.08 -60.51
N PRO A 7 -60.57 5.75 -60.44
CA PRO A 7 -60.09 4.92 -59.35
C PRO A 7 -59.26 3.64 -59.74
N ASN A 8 -58.94 2.86 -58.66
CA ASN A 8 -58.75 1.39 -58.54
C ASN A 8 -57.52 0.73 -59.16
N SER A 9 -56.89 -0.23 -58.60
CA SER A 9 -57.20 -1.29 -57.64
C SER A 9 -55.93 -2.16 -57.46
N ALA A 10 -55.78 -2.64 -56.24
CA ALA A 10 -55.37 -3.99 -55.83
C ALA A 10 -54.03 -4.57 -56.24
N SER A 11 -53.28 -4.90 -55.32
CA SER A 11 -53.04 -6.20 -54.71
C SER A 11 -51.63 -6.60 -54.46
N ASN A 12 -51.43 -7.07 -53.26
CA ASN A 12 -50.62 -8.19 -52.78
C ASN A 12 -49.14 -8.05 -52.53
N SER A 13 -48.89 -8.02 -51.25
CA SER A 13 -48.12 -9.01 -50.46
C SER A 13 -46.68 -9.26 -50.83
N ALA A 14 -45.79 -8.85 -49.96
CA ALA A 14 -44.72 -9.73 -49.46
C ALA A 14 -44.17 -9.17 -48.16
N SER A 15 -44.40 -9.87 -47.09
CA SER A 15 -43.82 -9.78 -45.78
C SER A 15 -42.27 -9.96 -45.84
N GLY A 16 -41.51 -8.95 -45.47
CA GLY A 16 -40.11 -9.06 -45.21
C GLY A 16 -39.84 -8.56 -43.78
N ALA A 17 -39.99 -9.42 -42.80
CA ALA A 17 -39.60 -9.14 -41.43
C ALA A 17 -38.07 -8.99 -41.35
N ALA A 18 -37.58 -7.76 -41.44
CA ALA A 18 -36.23 -7.44 -41.03
C ALA A 18 -36.18 -7.47 -39.48
N SER A 19 -35.76 -8.61 -38.94
CA SER A 19 -35.33 -8.76 -37.55
C SER A 19 -34.20 -7.79 -37.27
N GLY A 20 -34.53 -6.66 -36.67
CA GLY A 20 -33.56 -5.76 -36.07
C GLY A 20 -32.91 -6.45 -34.88
N ALA A 21 -31.79 -7.10 -35.13
CA ALA A 21 -30.91 -7.53 -34.04
C ALA A 21 -30.43 -6.28 -33.30
N ALA A 22 -30.97 -6.03 -32.13
CA ALA A 22 -30.46 -5.05 -31.20
C ALA A 22 -28.95 -5.28 -31.00
N PRO A 23 -28.10 -4.24 -31.04
CA PRO A 23 -26.69 -4.42 -30.82
C PRO A 23 -26.48 -5.01 -29.43
N ASP A 24 -25.84 -6.17 -29.46
CA ASP A 24 -25.43 -6.97 -28.30
C ASP A 24 -24.89 -6.05 -27.20
N SER A 25 -25.52 -6.11 -26.03
CA SER A 25 -25.18 -5.32 -24.87
C SER A 25 -23.68 -5.37 -24.64
N ALA A 26 -23.00 -4.24 -24.85
CA ALA A 26 -21.60 -4.06 -24.57
C ALA A 26 -21.35 -4.53 -23.13
N LYS A 27 -20.77 -5.70 -22.99
CA LYS A 27 -20.27 -6.23 -21.73
C LYS A 27 -19.43 -5.11 -21.11
N ARG A 28 -19.96 -4.48 -20.04
CA ARG A 28 -19.22 -3.53 -19.22
C ARG A 28 -17.94 -4.22 -18.77
N SER A 29 -16.88 -4.07 -19.52
CA SER A 29 -15.54 -4.49 -19.14
C SER A 29 -15.22 -3.73 -17.85
N GLY A 30 -15.15 -4.46 -16.74
CA GLY A 30 -14.70 -3.86 -15.49
C GLY A 30 -13.33 -3.18 -15.72
N PRO A 31 -12.97 -2.21 -14.87
CA PRO A 31 -11.76 -1.44 -15.06
C PRO A 31 -10.56 -2.37 -15.25
N VAL A 32 -9.87 -2.22 -16.38
CA VAL A 32 -8.67 -2.99 -16.72
C VAL A 32 -7.65 -2.79 -15.59
N ARG A 33 -7.19 -3.90 -15.04
CA ARG A 33 -6.18 -3.91 -13.97
C ARG A 33 -4.82 -3.62 -14.60
N ASP A 34 -4.11 -2.63 -14.09
CA ASP A 34 -2.77 -2.30 -14.55
C ASP A 34 -1.74 -3.18 -13.84
N ARG A 35 -1.06 -4.03 -14.63
CA ARG A 35 -0.07 -5.00 -14.14
C ARG A 35 1.24 -4.34 -13.73
N TYR A 36 1.58 -3.19 -14.30
CA TYR A 36 2.74 -2.43 -13.90
C TYR A 36 2.62 -1.94 -12.45
N PHE A 37 1.46 -1.40 -12.08
CA PHE A 37 1.21 -0.97 -10.70
C PHE A 37 1.15 -2.14 -9.72
N ASP A 38 0.69 -3.31 -10.17
CA ASP A 38 0.74 -4.52 -9.36
C ASP A 38 2.19 -4.95 -9.10
N LEU A 39 3.07 -4.85 -10.10
CA LEU A 39 4.50 -5.13 -9.97
C LEU A 39 5.17 -4.17 -9.00
N LEU A 40 4.98 -2.86 -9.19
CA LEU A 40 5.57 -1.84 -8.32
C LEU A 40 5.19 -2.06 -6.84
N ARG A 41 3.92 -2.39 -6.57
CA ARG A 41 3.47 -2.66 -5.20
C ARG A 41 4.11 -3.92 -4.61
N ALA A 42 4.23 -4.98 -5.39
CA ALA A 42 4.87 -6.21 -4.95
C ALA A 42 6.38 -6.01 -4.67
N LEU A 43 7.07 -5.26 -5.54
CA LEU A 43 8.47 -4.89 -5.33
C LEU A 43 8.65 -4.01 -4.09
N ALA A 44 7.73 -3.04 -3.89
CA ALA A 44 7.75 -2.18 -2.71
C ALA A 44 7.61 -3.01 -1.42
N LEU A 45 6.68 -3.93 -1.39
CA LEU A 45 6.46 -4.79 -0.24
C LEU A 45 7.65 -5.73 0.04
N PHE A 46 8.22 -6.33 -1.01
CA PHE A 46 9.42 -7.16 -0.89
C PHE A 46 10.62 -6.36 -0.35
N ARG A 47 10.83 -5.15 -0.90
CA ARG A 47 11.92 -4.26 -0.46
C ARG A 47 11.74 -3.82 1.00
N VAL A 48 10.49 -3.56 1.45
CA VAL A 48 10.23 -3.20 2.86
C VAL A 48 10.70 -4.33 3.78
N VAL A 49 10.31 -5.58 3.50
CA VAL A 49 10.75 -6.72 4.31
C VAL A 49 12.27 -6.86 4.29
N LEU A 50 12.90 -6.74 3.12
CA LEU A 50 14.35 -6.82 3.00
C LEU A 50 15.07 -5.73 3.79
N TYR A 51 14.57 -4.49 3.73
CA TYR A 51 15.15 -3.36 4.44
C TYR A 51 15.07 -3.52 5.97
N HIS A 52 13.91 -3.90 6.49
CA HIS A 52 13.76 -4.10 7.94
C HIS A 52 14.58 -5.27 8.47
N LEU A 53 14.89 -6.27 7.62
CA LEU A 53 15.80 -7.35 7.99
C LEU A 53 17.26 -6.93 7.98
N THR A 54 17.69 -6.18 6.97
CA THR A 54 19.13 -5.96 6.70
C THR A 54 19.63 -4.60 7.15
N GLY A 55 18.75 -3.60 7.29
CA GLY A 55 19.13 -2.21 7.57
C GLY A 55 19.96 -1.57 6.44
N TRP A 56 19.98 -2.12 5.21
CA TRP A 56 20.82 -1.59 4.15
C TRP A 56 20.39 -0.20 3.69
N ALA A 57 21.14 0.82 4.07
CA ALA A 57 20.86 2.24 3.78
C ALA A 57 20.77 2.57 2.28
N TRP A 58 21.34 1.76 1.39
CA TRP A 58 21.26 1.95 -0.06
C TRP A 58 19.90 1.52 -0.68
N LEU A 59 19.12 0.70 0.00
CA LEU A 59 17.84 0.22 -0.52
C LEU A 59 16.83 1.35 -0.77
N PRO A 60 16.66 2.36 0.11
CA PRO A 60 15.83 3.54 -0.17
C PRO A 60 16.25 4.32 -1.42
N LEU A 61 17.56 4.36 -1.69
CA LEU A 61 18.09 5.03 -2.89
C LEU A 61 17.71 4.30 -4.17
N VAL A 62 17.80 2.98 -4.19
CA VAL A 62 17.44 2.20 -5.39
C VAL A 62 15.94 2.22 -5.65
N PHE A 63 15.13 2.10 -4.58
CA PHE A 63 13.69 2.04 -4.74
C PHE A 63 12.96 2.58 -3.50
N PRO A 64 12.37 3.79 -3.58
CA PRO A 64 11.66 4.43 -2.46
C PRO A 64 10.29 3.80 -2.24
N SER A 65 10.26 2.63 -1.60
CA SER A 65 9.08 1.78 -1.47
C SER A 65 7.88 2.49 -0.88
N MET A 66 8.08 3.27 0.19
CA MET A 66 6.98 3.97 0.86
C MET A 66 6.39 5.05 -0.02
N GLY A 67 7.23 5.86 -0.69
CA GLY A 67 6.78 6.85 -1.67
C GLY A 67 5.97 6.21 -2.80
N VAL A 68 6.44 5.08 -3.34
CA VAL A 68 5.72 4.32 -4.38
C VAL A 68 4.38 3.80 -3.86
N MET A 69 4.33 3.22 -2.66
CA MET A 69 3.09 2.70 -2.09
C MET A 69 2.05 3.81 -1.88
N PHE A 70 2.47 4.97 -1.36
CA PHE A 70 1.58 6.12 -1.20
C PHE A 70 1.12 6.69 -2.55
N ALA A 71 1.98 6.76 -3.57
CA ALA A 71 1.60 7.22 -4.90
C ALA A 71 0.57 6.28 -5.56
N LEU A 72 0.78 4.98 -5.50
CA LEU A 72 -0.18 4.00 -6.02
C LEU A 72 -1.52 4.05 -5.28
N ALA A 73 -1.48 4.30 -3.97
CA ALA A 73 -2.69 4.47 -3.17
C ALA A 73 -3.42 5.77 -3.51
N GLY A 74 -2.70 6.88 -3.70
CA GLY A 74 -3.23 8.17 -4.15
C GLY A 74 -3.89 8.08 -5.53
N ASN A 75 -3.26 7.37 -6.48
CA ASN A 75 -3.83 7.09 -7.80
C ASN A 75 -5.17 6.34 -7.70
N LEU A 76 -5.20 5.25 -6.92
CA LEU A 76 -6.43 4.50 -6.68
C LEU A 76 -7.48 5.30 -5.91
N MET A 77 -7.06 6.22 -5.04
CA MET A 77 -7.96 7.09 -4.29
C MET A 77 -8.64 8.10 -5.20
N ALA A 78 -7.90 8.81 -6.06
CA ALA A 78 -8.45 9.75 -7.03
C ALA A 78 -9.45 9.06 -7.96
N ARG A 79 -9.10 7.85 -8.47
CA ARG A 79 -10.03 7.03 -9.27
C ARG A 79 -11.31 6.69 -8.51
N SER A 80 -11.20 6.41 -7.22
CA SER A 80 -12.33 6.04 -6.37
C SER A 80 -13.24 7.23 -6.06
N LEU A 81 -12.70 8.43 -5.94
CA LEU A 81 -13.40 9.68 -5.64
C LEU A 81 -14.31 10.19 -6.77
N LYS A 82 -14.40 9.47 -7.90
CA LYS A 82 -15.51 9.61 -8.86
C LYS A 82 -16.86 9.22 -8.25
N ARG A 83 -16.86 8.55 -7.11
CA ARG A 83 -18.03 8.23 -6.26
C ARG A 83 -18.07 9.18 -5.06
N PRO A 84 -19.20 9.29 -4.34
CA PRO A 84 -19.31 10.13 -3.14
C PRO A 84 -18.20 9.84 -2.12
N ALA A 85 -17.51 10.89 -1.67
CA ALA A 85 -16.36 10.79 -0.79
C ALA A 85 -16.61 9.99 0.50
N PRO A 86 -17.73 10.19 1.24
CA PRO A 86 -17.98 9.42 2.47
C PRO A 86 -18.04 7.91 2.23
N GLN A 87 -18.62 7.47 1.11
CA GLN A 87 -18.69 6.04 0.76
C GLN A 87 -17.30 5.46 0.46
N VAL A 88 -16.45 6.24 -0.22
CA VAL A 88 -15.08 5.84 -0.54
C VAL A 88 -14.25 5.73 0.74
N ILE A 89 -14.27 6.76 1.58
CA ILE A 89 -13.54 6.81 2.85
C ILE A 89 -13.97 5.62 3.74
N ARG A 90 -15.28 5.46 3.98
CA ARG A 90 -15.81 4.33 4.77
C ARG A 90 -15.37 2.97 4.21
N SER A 91 -15.35 2.83 2.88
CA SER A 91 -14.92 1.57 2.25
C SER A 91 -13.42 1.30 2.46
N ARG A 92 -12.58 2.34 2.46
CA ARG A 92 -11.13 2.22 2.69
C ARG A 92 -10.83 1.87 4.15
N ILE A 93 -11.41 2.62 5.09
CA ILE A 93 -11.28 2.37 6.52
C ILE A 93 -11.71 0.94 6.86
N ARG A 94 -12.90 0.51 6.42
CA ARG A 94 -13.40 -0.84 6.68
C ARG A 94 -12.45 -1.95 6.21
N ARG A 95 -11.65 -1.73 5.14
CA ARG A 95 -10.72 -2.73 4.64
C ARG A 95 -9.45 -2.88 5.49
N LEU A 96 -9.10 -1.86 6.24
CA LEU A 96 -7.91 -1.86 7.09
C LEU A 96 -8.21 -2.35 8.51
N ILE A 97 -9.37 -2.01 9.02
CA ILE A 97 -9.71 -2.21 10.44
C ILE A 97 -9.63 -3.68 10.89
N PRO A 98 -10.23 -4.69 10.21
CA PRO A 98 -10.20 -6.06 10.72
C PRO A 98 -8.80 -6.66 10.87
N PRO A 99 -7.85 -6.50 9.91
CA PRO A 99 -6.48 -6.95 10.12
C PRO A 99 -5.78 -6.24 11.29
N ILE A 100 -6.05 -4.93 11.49
CA ILE A 100 -5.46 -4.15 12.59
C ILE A 100 -6.05 -4.60 13.94
N TRP A 101 -7.35 -4.84 14.02
CA TRP A 101 -7.97 -5.35 15.22
C TRP A 101 -7.43 -6.71 15.63
N LEU A 102 -7.16 -7.58 14.65
CA LEU A 102 -6.55 -8.88 14.91
C LEU A 102 -5.13 -8.72 15.45
N LEU A 103 -4.33 -7.84 14.84
CA LEU A 103 -2.99 -7.51 15.33
C LEU A 103 -3.03 -6.93 16.75
N GLY A 104 -3.90 -5.93 16.97
CA GLY A 104 -4.07 -5.29 18.28
C GLY A 104 -4.57 -6.24 19.35
N ALA A 105 -5.54 -7.11 19.03
CA ALA A 105 -6.02 -8.09 19.97
C ALA A 105 -4.91 -9.05 20.44
N ILE A 106 -4.07 -9.53 19.51
CA ILE A 106 -2.95 -10.40 19.84
C ILE A 106 -1.87 -9.62 20.61
N GLY A 107 -1.50 -8.44 20.13
CA GLY A 107 -0.43 -7.65 20.73
C GLY A 107 -0.77 -7.12 22.10
N VAL A 108 -1.91 -6.47 22.26
CA VAL A 108 -2.36 -5.94 23.57
C VAL A 108 -2.55 -7.07 24.58
N THR A 109 -3.15 -8.20 24.17
CA THR A 109 -3.27 -9.36 25.08
C THR A 109 -1.90 -9.87 25.50
N GLY A 110 -0.95 -10.00 24.58
CA GLY A 110 0.41 -10.43 24.90
C GLY A 110 1.12 -9.49 25.87
N MET A 111 1.03 -8.17 25.65
CA MET A 111 1.61 -7.16 26.53
C MET A 111 0.99 -7.21 27.92
N VAL A 112 -0.34 -7.28 28.04
CA VAL A 112 -1.04 -7.36 29.33
C VAL A 112 -0.69 -8.64 30.08
N LEU A 113 -0.56 -9.78 29.40
CA LEU A 113 -0.12 -11.04 30.03
C LEU A 113 1.32 -10.98 30.56
N GLN A 114 2.15 -10.09 30.03
CA GLN A 114 3.50 -9.80 30.52
C GLN A 114 3.54 -8.67 31.57
N GLY A 115 2.39 -8.22 32.05
CA GLY A 115 2.28 -7.25 33.15
C GLY A 115 2.13 -5.78 32.70
N TRP A 116 2.00 -5.51 31.37
CA TRP A 116 1.75 -4.15 30.93
C TRP A 116 0.35 -3.68 31.33
N GLY A 117 0.28 -2.52 31.96
CA GLY A 117 -0.95 -1.98 32.49
C GLY A 117 -0.92 -0.48 32.70
N PRO A 118 -2.00 0.10 33.28
CA PRO A 118 -2.15 1.54 33.45
C PRO A 118 -1.21 2.16 34.49
N ASP A 119 -0.54 1.36 35.30
CA ASP A 119 0.27 1.84 36.43
C ASP A 119 1.61 2.45 35.99
N GLU A 120 2.11 2.13 34.80
CA GLU A 120 3.37 2.66 34.27
C GLU A 120 3.31 4.17 34.00
N ASP A 121 2.14 4.70 33.58
CA ASP A 121 1.98 6.13 33.24
C ASP A 121 1.35 6.96 34.37
N GLY A 122 0.96 6.35 35.50
CA GLY A 122 0.32 7.02 36.64
C GLY A 122 -1.06 7.63 36.36
N HIS A 123 -1.59 7.48 35.15
CA HIS A 123 -2.87 8.03 34.67
C HIS A 123 -3.73 7.00 33.94
N PRO A 124 -4.46 6.14 34.64
CA PRO A 124 -5.21 5.04 34.02
C PRO A 124 -6.23 5.51 32.96
N GLY A 125 -6.81 6.68 33.12
CA GLY A 125 -7.73 7.25 32.13
C GLY A 125 -7.06 7.59 30.80
N TRP A 126 -5.83 8.11 30.83
CA TRP A 126 -5.05 8.40 29.63
C TRP A 126 -4.61 7.11 28.94
N TRP A 127 -4.18 6.11 29.69
CA TRP A 127 -3.83 4.80 29.14
C TRP A 127 -4.99 4.17 28.38
N LEU A 128 -6.19 4.12 28.99
CA LEU A 128 -7.41 3.62 28.33
C LEU A 128 -7.76 4.43 27.06
N LEU A 129 -7.63 5.76 27.10
CA LEU A 129 -7.85 6.59 25.93
C LEU A 129 -6.88 6.24 24.81
N HIS A 130 -5.60 6.08 25.12
CA HIS A 130 -4.57 5.75 24.12
C HIS A 130 -4.76 4.34 23.54
N LEU A 131 -5.28 3.36 24.30
CA LEU A 131 -5.65 2.05 23.77
C LEU A 131 -6.64 2.12 22.61
N THR A 132 -7.46 3.18 22.52
CA THR A 132 -8.36 3.38 21.38
C THR A 132 -7.63 3.49 20.04
N PHE A 133 -6.34 3.84 20.04
CA PHE A 133 -5.54 3.90 18.82
C PHE A 133 -5.22 2.51 18.23
N TRP A 134 -5.32 1.42 19.04
CA TRP A 134 -5.33 0.07 18.50
C TRP A 134 -6.64 -0.28 17.77
N ILE A 135 -7.73 0.44 18.07
CA ILE A 135 -9.02 0.27 17.39
C ILE A 135 -9.06 1.10 16.12
N LEU A 136 -8.64 2.38 16.21
CA LEU A 136 -8.58 3.30 15.07
C LEU A 136 -7.24 4.04 15.11
N PRO A 137 -6.24 3.64 14.32
CA PRO A 137 -4.89 4.17 14.37
C PRO A 137 -4.77 5.54 13.69
N ILE A 138 -5.41 6.56 14.26
CA ILE A 138 -5.25 7.97 13.86
C ILE A 138 -4.05 8.63 14.54
N SER A 139 -3.51 7.99 15.60
CA SER A 139 -2.26 8.30 16.27
C SER A 139 -1.53 7.00 16.57
N ASP A 140 -0.29 7.07 17.05
CA ASP A 140 0.47 5.89 17.42
C ASP A 140 -0.17 5.20 18.62
N PRO A 141 -0.46 3.91 18.49
CA PRO A 141 -0.98 3.14 19.61
C PRO A 141 0.11 2.96 20.67
N PRO A 142 -0.25 2.97 21.96
CA PRO A 142 0.71 2.71 23.03
C PRO A 142 1.16 1.25 23.00
N TYR A 143 2.40 1.02 23.36
CA TYR A 143 2.97 -0.31 23.55
C TYR A 143 3.93 -0.28 24.74
N ALA A 144 4.22 -1.44 25.32
CA ALA A 144 5.19 -1.57 26.39
C ALA A 144 6.61 -1.60 25.80
N GLU A 145 7.45 -0.72 26.28
CA GLU A 145 8.88 -0.71 25.94
C GLU A 145 9.64 -1.72 26.81
N GLY A 146 10.70 -2.30 26.26
CA GLY A 146 11.60 -3.17 27.03
C GLY A 146 10.99 -4.50 27.47
N LEU A 147 9.86 -4.95 26.90
CA LEU A 147 9.31 -6.25 27.26
C LEU A 147 10.29 -7.38 26.92
N PRO A 148 10.45 -8.37 27.82
CA PRO A 148 11.27 -9.53 27.55
C PRO A 148 10.66 -10.38 26.43
N GLY A 149 11.50 -11.13 25.75
CA GLY A 149 11.07 -12.09 24.75
C GLY A 149 10.18 -13.20 25.33
N ILE A 150 9.46 -13.90 24.48
CA ILE A 150 8.54 -14.96 24.85
C ILE A 150 9.23 -16.33 24.72
N HIS A 151 9.62 -16.92 25.85
CA HIS A 151 10.21 -18.27 25.92
C HIS A 151 11.31 -18.56 24.88
N GLY A 152 12.07 -17.50 24.49
CA GLY A 152 13.07 -17.56 23.44
C GLY A 152 12.50 -17.81 22.02
N PHE A 153 11.19 -17.88 21.85
CA PHE A 153 10.58 -17.97 20.52
C PHE A 153 10.52 -16.62 19.82
N ILE A 154 10.19 -15.57 20.57
CA ILE A 154 10.23 -14.18 20.10
C ILE A 154 11.29 -13.46 20.92
N GLY A 155 12.12 -12.63 20.28
CA GLY A 155 13.12 -11.79 20.95
C GLY A 155 12.52 -10.67 21.78
N ASP A 156 13.40 -9.96 22.49
CA ASP A 156 13.04 -8.80 23.30
C ASP A 156 12.46 -7.67 22.46
N ASN A 157 11.75 -6.74 23.08
CA ASN A 157 11.12 -5.57 22.43
C ASN A 157 10.07 -5.90 21.35
N TRP A 158 9.53 -7.09 21.33
CA TRP A 158 8.57 -7.55 20.32
C TRP A 158 7.34 -6.65 20.19
N ALA A 159 6.96 -5.93 21.23
CA ALA A 159 5.81 -5.02 21.21
C ALA A 159 6.08 -3.78 20.33
N SER A 160 7.30 -3.27 20.35
CA SER A 160 7.76 -2.20 19.46
C SER A 160 7.74 -2.66 18.00
N ASP A 161 8.27 -3.86 17.72
CA ASP A 161 8.25 -4.44 16.36
C ASP A 161 6.83 -4.70 15.84
N LEU A 162 5.92 -5.09 16.74
CA LEU A 162 4.51 -5.28 16.40
C LEU A 162 3.81 -3.94 16.08
N ALA A 163 4.07 -2.88 16.85
CA ALA A 163 3.49 -1.57 16.67
C ALA A 163 4.13 -0.80 15.50
N GLY A 164 5.40 -1.08 15.23
CA GLY A 164 6.20 -0.37 14.23
C GLY A 164 5.50 -0.12 12.89
N PRO A 165 4.90 -1.10 12.23
CA PRO A 165 4.24 -0.88 10.93
C PRO A 165 3.03 0.06 10.97
N LEU A 166 2.49 0.40 12.14
CA LEU A 166 1.24 1.16 12.24
C LEU A 166 1.38 2.64 11.88
N TRP A 167 2.60 3.21 11.88
CA TRP A 167 2.82 4.57 11.39
C TRP A 167 2.35 4.76 9.93
N TYR A 168 2.61 3.78 9.06
CA TYR A 168 2.14 3.82 7.67
C TYR A 168 0.61 3.78 7.58
N VAL A 169 -0.04 2.97 8.41
CA VAL A 169 -1.51 2.89 8.47
C VAL A 169 -2.09 4.21 8.94
N ARG A 170 -1.49 4.84 9.96
CA ARG A 170 -1.83 6.19 10.44
C ARG A 170 -1.73 7.21 9.30
N ALA A 171 -0.58 7.32 8.65
CA ALA A 171 -0.37 8.23 7.53
C ALA A 171 -1.37 7.98 6.39
N TYR A 172 -1.59 6.71 6.03
CA TYR A 172 -2.57 6.32 5.02
C TYR A 172 -4.00 6.78 5.38
N LEU A 173 -4.42 6.61 6.63
CA LEU A 173 -5.75 7.04 7.09
C LEU A 173 -5.91 8.56 6.97
N TRP A 174 -4.91 9.34 7.37
CA TRP A 174 -4.91 10.79 7.19
C TRP A 174 -5.00 11.19 5.73
N TYR A 175 -4.24 10.56 4.84
CA TYR A 175 -4.36 10.80 3.40
C TYR A 175 -5.74 10.46 2.86
N VAL A 176 -6.33 9.36 3.29
CA VAL A 176 -7.69 8.96 2.86
C VAL A 176 -8.71 10.01 3.30
N LEU A 177 -8.63 10.49 4.55
CA LEU A 177 -9.54 11.51 5.09
C LEU A 177 -9.38 12.86 4.36
N LEU A 178 -8.15 13.29 4.11
CA LEU A 178 -7.85 14.57 3.47
C LEU A 178 -7.98 14.54 1.94
N SER A 179 -8.06 13.37 1.33
CA SER A 179 -8.06 13.20 -0.13
C SER A 179 -9.12 14.01 -0.89
N PRO A 180 -10.36 14.19 -0.40
CA PRO A 180 -11.33 15.02 -1.11
C PRO A 180 -10.90 16.48 -1.24
N PHE A 181 -10.23 17.01 -0.20
CA PHE A 181 -9.69 18.36 -0.17
C PHE A 181 -8.42 18.45 -1.03
N LEU A 182 -7.50 17.51 -0.88
CA LEU A 182 -6.27 17.43 -1.67
C LEU A 182 -6.57 17.34 -3.18
N LEU A 183 -7.59 16.59 -3.57
CA LEU A 183 -7.98 16.48 -4.98
C LEU A 183 -8.57 17.78 -5.52
N ARG A 184 -9.34 18.51 -4.71
CA ARG A 184 -9.86 19.84 -5.09
C ARG A 184 -8.72 20.85 -5.24
N ALA A 185 -7.81 20.90 -4.25
CA ALA A 185 -6.64 21.77 -4.27
C ALA A 185 -5.73 21.45 -5.47
N LEU A 186 -5.48 20.17 -5.75
CA LEU A 186 -4.69 19.71 -6.90
C LEU A 186 -5.29 20.18 -8.24
N ARG A 187 -6.61 20.16 -8.37
CA ARG A 187 -7.28 20.64 -9.59
C ARG A 187 -7.20 22.14 -9.76
N ALA A 188 -7.18 22.90 -8.63
CA ALA A 188 -7.08 24.34 -8.65
C ALA A 188 -5.63 24.83 -8.81
N LEU A 189 -4.72 24.30 -8.03
CA LEU A 189 -3.32 24.71 -7.90
C LEU A 189 -2.38 23.51 -7.88
N PRO A 190 -2.14 22.83 -9.01
CA PRO A 190 -1.45 21.55 -9.03
C PRO A 190 -0.02 21.63 -8.48
N VAL A 191 0.77 22.60 -8.89
CA VAL A 191 2.17 22.74 -8.45
C VAL A 191 2.24 23.06 -6.95
N ALA A 192 1.47 24.02 -6.47
CA ALA A 192 1.45 24.40 -5.07
C ALA A 192 1.01 23.23 -4.17
N THR A 193 0.01 22.45 -4.60
CA THR A 193 -0.48 21.31 -3.83
C THR A 193 0.56 20.19 -3.72
N ILE A 194 1.34 19.92 -4.77
CA ILE A 194 2.43 18.93 -4.73
C ILE A 194 3.60 19.44 -3.88
N ALA A 195 3.92 20.74 -3.97
CA ALA A 195 5.04 21.34 -3.24
C ALA A 195 4.74 21.54 -1.74
N ALA A 196 3.49 21.73 -1.35
CA ALA A 196 3.12 22.05 0.03
C ALA A 196 3.61 21.02 1.08
N PRO A 197 3.50 19.70 0.90
CA PRO A 197 4.07 18.73 1.83
C PRO A 197 5.60 18.84 1.93
N ILE A 198 6.28 19.04 0.80
CA ILE A 198 7.74 19.20 0.79
C ILE A 198 8.15 20.47 1.55
N ALA A 199 7.43 21.58 1.33
CA ALA A 199 7.66 22.82 2.06
C ALA A 199 7.41 22.66 3.57
N LEU A 200 6.40 21.88 3.95
CA LEU A 200 6.14 21.55 5.36
C LEU A 200 7.27 20.68 5.95
N SER A 201 7.75 19.68 5.21
CA SER A 201 8.90 18.87 5.63
C SER A 201 10.17 19.73 5.80
N ALA A 202 10.39 20.69 4.88
CA ALA A 202 11.49 21.63 5.00
C ALA A 202 11.33 22.56 6.22
N ALA A 203 10.12 23.03 6.52
CA ALA A 203 9.87 23.87 7.67
C ALA A 203 10.15 23.16 9.00
N PHE A 204 9.83 21.87 9.11
CA PHE A 204 10.21 21.05 10.28
C PHE A 204 11.72 20.79 10.33
N GLN A 205 12.30 20.34 9.22
CA GLN A 205 13.71 19.93 9.18
C GLN A 205 14.68 21.12 9.37
N LEU A 206 14.29 22.31 8.95
CA LEU A 206 15.06 23.55 9.10
C LEU A 206 14.68 24.34 10.36
N GLU A 207 13.92 23.72 11.27
CA GLU A 207 13.51 24.27 12.56
C GLU A 207 12.69 25.58 12.50
N TYR A 208 12.12 25.92 11.33
CA TYR A 208 11.20 27.06 11.22
C TYR A 208 9.84 26.80 11.89
N LEU A 209 9.50 25.53 12.09
CA LEU A 209 8.28 25.11 12.74
C LEU A 209 8.59 24.03 13.78
N SER A 210 8.32 24.36 15.04
CA SER A 210 8.37 23.40 16.15
C SER A 210 6.99 23.30 16.79
N LEU A 211 6.55 22.10 17.05
CA LEU A 211 5.26 21.84 17.71
C LEU A 211 5.49 21.09 19.03
N PRO A 212 4.70 21.40 20.06
CA PRO A 212 4.86 20.74 21.35
C PRO A 212 4.37 19.28 21.27
N GLY A 213 5.00 18.43 22.12
CA GLY A 213 4.69 17.01 22.21
C GLY A 213 5.30 16.19 21.05
N GLU A 214 5.10 14.89 21.07
CA GLU A 214 5.71 13.96 20.12
C GLU A 214 4.75 13.47 19.02
N ARG A 215 3.49 13.24 19.39
CA ARG A 215 2.49 12.59 18.52
C ARG A 215 2.08 13.43 17.31
N ILE A 216 1.87 14.72 17.51
CA ILE A 216 1.47 15.64 16.41
C ILE A 216 2.64 15.87 15.47
N PRO A 217 3.85 16.23 15.95
CA PRO A 217 5.03 16.35 15.08
C PRO A 217 5.29 15.07 14.29
N SER A 218 5.26 13.89 14.91
CA SER A 218 5.46 12.61 14.24
C SER A 218 4.46 12.38 13.10
N ALA A 219 3.17 12.61 13.36
CA ALA A 219 2.12 12.44 12.34
C ALA A 219 2.28 13.43 11.17
N LEU A 220 2.67 14.67 11.45
CA LEU A 220 2.88 15.69 10.43
C LEU A 220 4.18 15.46 9.64
N THR A 221 5.22 14.93 10.29
CA THR A 221 6.45 14.53 9.61
C THR A 221 6.17 13.43 8.60
N ASP A 222 5.46 12.36 8.98
CA ASP A 222 5.08 11.30 8.03
C ASP A 222 4.21 11.84 6.89
N PHE A 223 3.24 12.71 7.24
CA PHE A 223 2.38 13.34 6.24
C PHE A 223 3.19 14.21 5.28
N SER A 224 4.13 15.00 5.76
CA SER A 224 4.93 15.89 4.92
C SER A 224 5.95 15.12 4.06
N THR A 225 6.52 14.04 4.59
CA THR A 225 7.51 13.22 3.89
C THR A 225 6.92 12.53 2.65
N PHE A 226 5.73 11.97 2.75
CA PHE A 226 5.14 11.18 1.66
C PHE A 226 3.95 11.85 0.98
N GLY A 227 3.51 13.02 1.43
CA GLY A 227 2.34 13.73 0.89
C GLY A 227 2.47 14.08 -0.59
N ALA A 228 3.65 14.52 -1.01
CA ALA A 228 3.92 14.80 -2.42
C ALA A 228 3.72 13.55 -3.28
N CYS A 229 4.17 12.37 -2.82
CA CYS A 229 3.98 11.10 -3.53
C CYS A 229 2.50 10.72 -3.67
N TRP A 230 1.72 10.87 -2.60
CA TRP A 230 0.26 10.64 -2.65
C TRP A 230 -0.41 11.55 -3.67
N ILE A 231 -0.08 12.83 -3.65
CA ILE A 231 -0.66 13.85 -4.55
C ILE A 231 -0.20 13.61 -5.99
N LEU A 232 1.07 13.20 -6.23
CA LEU A 232 1.55 12.79 -7.56
C LEU A 232 0.77 11.60 -8.12
N GLY A 233 0.43 10.63 -7.28
CA GLY A 233 -0.46 9.54 -7.66
C GLY A 233 -1.84 10.02 -8.10
N MET A 234 -2.41 10.99 -7.39
CA MET A 234 -3.66 11.64 -7.79
C MET A 234 -3.49 12.41 -9.11
N ALA A 235 -2.41 13.18 -9.26
CA ALA A 235 -2.10 13.95 -10.46
C ALA A 235 -1.95 13.06 -11.70
N HIS A 236 -1.34 11.88 -11.54
CA HIS A 236 -1.25 10.88 -12.60
C HIS A 236 -2.64 10.39 -13.01
N GLN A 237 -3.53 10.07 -12.06
CA GLN A 237 -4.90 9.62 -12.36
C GLN A 237 -5.77 10.69 -13.01
N GLU A 238 -5.55 11.97 -12.68
CA GLU A 238 -6.24 13.12 -13.28
C GLU A 238 -5.66 13.52 -14.65
N GLY A 239 -4.57 12.86 -15.10
CA GLY A 239 -3.92 13.16 -16.38
C GLY A 239 -3.09 14.45 -16.36
N ILE A 240 -2.76 15.00 -15.19
CA ILE A 240 -2.00 16.25 -15.06
C ILE A 240 -0.57 16.05 -15.55
N LEU A 241 0.07 14.95 -15.16
CA LEU A 241 1.45 14.65 -15.57
C LEU A 241 1.57 14.42 -17.09
N GLN A 242 0.55 13.85 -17.72
CA GLN A 242 0.51 13.58 -19.16
C GLN A 242 0.30 14.83 -20.01
N ARG A 243 -0.21 15.92 -19.43
CA ARG A 243 -0.40 17.21 -20.11
C ARG A 243 0.87 18.06 -20.13
N LEU A 244 1.86 17.71 -19.29
CA LEU A 244 3.13 18.42 -19.28
C LEU A 244 3.93 18.14 -20.56
N PRO A 245 4.71 19.11 -21.05
CA PRO A 245 5.66 18.87 -22.15
C PRO A 245 6.58 17.69 -21.81
N ARG A 246 6.91 16.88 -22.80
CA ARG A 246 7.65 15.61 -22.62
C ARG A 246 9.00 15.74 -21.92
N TYR A 247 9.63 16.91 -22.01
CA TYR A 247 10.92 17.19 -21.38
C TYR A 247 10.81 17.61 -19.90
N VAL A 248 9.65 18.11 -19.46
CA VAL A 248 9.51 18.67 -18.10
C VAL A 248 9.77 17.63 -17.02
N VAL A 249 9.09 16.49 -17.09
CA VAL A 249 9.27 15.45 -16.05
C VAL A 249 10.68 14.87 -16.07
N PRO A 250 11.27 14.47 -17.21
CA PRO A 250 12.65 13.98 -17.24
C PRO A 250 13.71 15.00 -16.79
N SER A 251 13.42 16.30 -16.84
CA SER A 251 14.35 17.34 -16.36
C SER A 251 14.15 17.67 -14.89
N VAL A 252 12.91 17.87 -14.47
CA VAL A 252 12.58 18.35 -13.11
C VAL A 252 12.68 17.22 -12.08
N ALA A 253 12.22 16.02 -12.41
CA ALA A 253 12.18 14.93 -11.45
C ALA A 253 13.58 14.47 -10.97
N PRO A 254 14.59 14.28 -11.86
CA PRO A 254 15.95 14.03 -11.42
C PRO A 254 16.53 15.17 -10.59
N ALA A 255 16.26 16.44 -10.96
CA ALA A 255 16.74 17.59 -10.20
C ALA A 255 16.19 17.60 -8.77
N ILE A 256 14.89 17.29 -8.57
CA ILE A 256 14.28 17.16 -7.24
C ILE A 256 14.93 16.00 -6.47
N ALA A 257 15.10 14.83 -7.10
CA ALA A 257 15.72 13.68 -6.45
C ALA A 257 17.17 13.97 -6.06
N LEU A 258 17.96 14.55 -6.97
CA LEU A 258 19.36 14.92 -6.70
C LEU A 258 19.48 15.99 -5.61
N LEU A 259 18.53 16.94 -5.52
CA LEU A 259 18.47 17.89 -4.42
C LEU A 259 18.27 17.16 -3.08
N GLY A 260 17.42 16.14 -3.02
CA GLY A 260 17.26 15.30 -1.84
C GLY A 260 18.53 14.55 -1.47
N LEU A 261 19.20 13.97 -2.45
CA LEU A 261 20.47 13.28 -2.25
C LEU A 261 21.58 14.26 -1.80
N TRP A 262 21.66 15.43 -2.42
CA TRP A 262 22.59 16.48 -2.02
C TRP A 262 22.33 16.90 -0.56
N TYR A 263 21.06 17.12 -0.20
CA TYR A 263 20.71 17.47 1.17
C TYR A 263 21.12 16.35 2.13
N ALA A 264 20.87 15.09 1.78
CA ALA A 264 21.28 13.94 2.57
C ALA A 264 22.80 13.87 2.78
N THR A 265 23.62 14.18 1.80
CA THR A 265 25.07 14.08 1.88
C THR A 265 25.75 15.26 2.58
N ASN A 266 25.09 16.43 2.62
CA ASN A 266 25.67 17.66 3.18
C ASN A 266 25.20 18.01 4.60
N ASN A 267 24.19 17.31 5.12
CA ASN A 267 23.78 17.46 6.50
C ASN A 267 24.32 16.25 7.28
N ASN A 268 25.06 16.52 8.35
CA ASN A 268 25.75 15.52 9.18
C ASN A 268 24.76 14.46 9.69
N PHE A 269 24.74 13.31 9.02
CA PHE A 269 24.00 12.15 9.49
C PHE A 269 24.92 11.36 10.40
N THR A 270 24.50 11.26 11.63
CA THR A 270 25.24 10.56 12.67
C THR A 270 25.28 9.05 12.45
N GLU A 271 24.39 8.50 11.63
CA GLU A 271 24.30 7.04 11.43
C GLU A 271 23.98 6.69 9.96
N GLY A 272 25.02 6.33 9.21
CA GLY A 272 24.93 5.46 8.03
C GLY A 272 24.33 6.01 6.75
N HIS A 273 24.07 7.30 6.59
CA HIS A 273 23.52 7.92 5.37
C HIS A 273 22.16 7.34 4.91
N ASP A 274 21.36 6.86 5.85
CA ASP A 274 20.05 6.29 5.51
C ASP A 274 19.01 7.40 5.23
N LEU A 275 18.45 7.41 4.02
CA LEU A 275 17.42 8.36 3.63
C LEU A 275 16.15 8.24 4.49
N ASP A 276 15.85 7.04 5.01
CA ASP A 276 14.64 6.83 5.83
C ASP A 276 14.70 7.58 7.16
N SER A 277 15.93 7.97 7.63
CA SER A 277 16.13 8.79 8.83
C SER A 277 16.03 10.30 8.58
N ILE A 278 15.92 10.76 7.31
CA ILE A 278 15.97 12.18 6.94
C ILE A 278 14.70 12.57 6.18
N PRO A 279 13.66 13.05 6.87
CA PRO A 279 12.34 13.28 6.26
C PRO A 279 12.36 14.14 4.99
N LEU A 280 13.10 15.27 5.00
CA LEU A 280 13.17 16.16 3.83
C LEU A 280 13.90 15.52 2.65
N ALA A 281 15.03 14.84 2.91
CA ALA A 281 15.77 14.14 1.86
C ALA A 281 14.93 13.03 1.25
N GLN A 282 14.24 12.26 2.09
CA GLN A 282 13.35 11.20 1.67
C GLN A 282 12.15 11.72 0.88
N ALA A 283 11.56 12.86 1.30
CA ALA A 283 10.46 13.50 0.59
C ALA A 283 10.88 13.91 -0.83
N LEU A 284 12.02 14.57 -0.97
CA LEU A 284 12.55 15.00 -2.27
C LEU A 284 12.94 13.82 -3.16
N TRP A 285 13.71 12.87 -2.61
CA TRP A 285 14.13 11.67 -3.36
C TRP A 285 12.94 10.85 -3.85
N SER A 286 11.99 10.57 -2.95
CA SER A 286 10.79 9.82 -3.27
C SER A 286 9.90 10.56 -4.27
N CYS A 287 9.74 11.88 -4.13
CA CYS A 287 8.96 12.71 -5.05
C CYS A 287 9.53 12.63 -6.47
N GLY A 288 10.82 12.87 -6.65
CA GLY A 288 11.48 12.82 -7.96
C GLY A 288 11.43 11.43 -8.57
N THR A 289 11.78 10.39 -7.82
CA THR A 289 11.76 9.00 -8.31
C THR A 289 10.35 8.54 -8.68
N VAL A 290 9.35 8.81 -7.83
CA VAL A 290 7.95 8.47 -8.10
C VAL A 290 7.43 9.21 -9.34
N MET A 291 7.80 10.48 -9.51
CA MET A 291 7.43 11.26 -10.68
C MET A 291 7.95 10.62 -11.98
N LEU A 292 9.19 10.11 -11.98
CA LEU A 292 9.74 9.34 -13.11
C LEU A 292 8.98 8.02 -13.32
N LEU A 293 8.77 7.23 -12.27
CA LEU A 293 8.08 5.95 -12.37
C LEU A 293 6.64 6.10 -12.91
N LEU A 294 5.94 7.17 -12.53
CA LEU A 294 4.60 7.45 -13.03
C LEU A 294 4.61 8.00 -14.46
N HIS A 295 5.61 8.81 -14.83
CA HIS A 295 5.74 9.36 -16.20
C HIS A 295 6.02 8.27 -17.22
N PHE A 296 6.95 7.36 -16.92
CA PHE A 296 7.31 6.24 -17.78
C PHE A 296 6.44 5.00 -17.57
N SER A 297 5.31 5.14 -16.86
CA SER A 297 4.44 4.02 -16.55
C SER A 297 3.83 3.43 -17.82
N PRO A 298 4.19 2.20 -18.21
CA PRO A 298 3.51 1.48 -19.28
C PRO A 298 2.14 1.01 -18.79
N SER A 299 1.10 1.21 -19.60
CA SER A 299 -0.24 0.70 -19.30
C SER A 299 -0.33 -0.79 -19.67
N TRP A 300 0.08 -1.66 -18.76
CA TRP A 300 0.04 -3.10 -19.00
C TRP A 300 -1.32 -3.69 -18.65
N SER A 301 -2.12 -3.96 -19.66
CA SER A 301 -3.34 -4.79 -19.52
C SER A 301 -3.01 -6.26 -19.26
N GLU A 302 -1.91 -6.74 -19.84
CA GLU A 302 -1.37 -8.09 -19.70
C GLU A 302 0.11 -8.06 -19.32
N TRP A 303 0.60 -9.18 -18.78
CA TRP A 303 2.01 -9.31 -18.42
C TRP A 303 2.89 -9.43 -19.67
N PRO A 304 4.04 -8.71 -19.73
CA PRO A 304 5.10 -9.02 -20.67
C PRO A 304 5.50 -10.50 -20.58
N ARG A 305 5.84 -11.12 -21.71
CA ARG A 305 6.12 -12.59 -21.78
C ARG A 305 7.08 -13.08 -20.69
N ARG A 306 8.16 -12.31 -20.42
CA ARG A 306 9.17 -12.66 -19.42
C ARG A 306 8.65 -12.59 -17.96
N LEU A 307 7.67 -11.73 -17.68
CA LEU A 307 7.11 -11.52 -16.35
C LEU A 307 5.86 -12.37 -16.08
N ARG A 308 5.32 -13.07 -17.07
CA ARG A 308 4.09 -13.86 -16.95
C ARG A 308 4.19 -14.96 -15.88
N ARG A 309 5.39 -15.52 -15.66
CA ARG A 309 5.65 -16.52 -14.60
C ARG A 309 5.43 -15.95 -13.18
N TRP A 310 5.56 -14.63 -13.01
CA TRP A 310 5.43 -13.94 -11.72
C TRP A 310 4.00 -13.49 -11.42
N ASP A 311 3.01 -13.74 -12.31
CA ASP A 311 1.62 -13.32 -12.10
C ASP A 311 1.02 -13.85 -10.78
N LYS A 312 1.23 -15.15 -10.49
CA LYS A 312 0.70 -15.77 -9.27
C LYS A 312 1.33 -15.19 -7.99
N PRO A 313 2.66 -15.16 -7.82
CA PRO A 313 3.28 -14.58 -6.64
C PRO A 313 2.97 -13.08 -6.48
N ILE A 314 3.02 -12.28 -7.56
CA ILE A 314 2.67 -10.86 -7.49
C ILE A 314 1.20 -10.67 -7.10
N THR A 315 0.30 -11.50 -7.62
CA THR A 315 -1.11 -11.45 -7.26
C THR A 315 -1.32 -11.82 -5.80
N LEU A 316 -0.60 -12.82 -5.27
CA LEU A 316 -0.65 -13.21 -3.86
C LEU A 316 -0.16 -12.06 -2.96
N LEU A 317 1.04 -11.52 -3.23
CA LEU A 317 1.60 -10.39 -2.48
C LEU A 317 0.62 -9.21 -2.44
N ASN A 318 0.05 -8.83 -3.58
CA ASN A 318 -0.91 -7.73 -3.64
C ASN A 318 -2.25 -8.02 -2.94
N SER A 319 -2.69 -9.27 -2.92
CA SER A 319 -3.95 -9.64 -2.29
C SER A 319 -3.87 -9.78 -0.78
N ARG A 320 -2.65 -9.98 -0.26
CA ARG A 320 -2.32 -10.15 1.17
C ARG A 320 -1.38 -9.05 1.68
N ALA A 321 -1.32 -7.94 0.98
CA ALA A 321 -0.37 -6.87 1.24
C ALA A 321 -0.50 -6.29 2.66
N VAL A 322 -1.71 -6.17 3.21
CA VAL A 322 -1.93 -5.63 4.56
C VAL A 322 -1.44 -6.62 5.60
N THR A 323 -1.78 -7.91 5.47
CA THR A 323 -1.31 -8.95 6.41
C THR A 323 0.22 -9.03 6.39
N ILE A 324 0.84 -9.10 5.20
CA ILE A 324 2.31 -9.15 5.07
C ILE A 324 2.93 -7.92 5.73
N TYR A 325 2.39 -6.73 5.44
CA TYR A 325 2.90 -5.48 5.97
C TYR A 325 2.78 -5.37 7.49
N LEU A 326 1.68 -5.83 8.07
CA LEU A 326 1.47 -5.75 9.52
C LEU A 326 2.33 -6.73 10.32
N TRP A 327 2.64 -7.91 9.76
CA TRP A 327 3.31 -8.98 10.48
C TRP A 327 4.80 -9.13 10.18
N HIS A 328 5.35 -8.42 9.19
CA HIS A 328 6.72 -8.67 8.74
C HIS A 328 7.78 -8.42 9.83
N ASN A 329 7.67 -7.36 10.63
CA ASN A 329 8.65 -7.08 11.70
C ASN A 329 8.68 -8.20 12.73
N VAL A 330 7.53 -8.65 13.21
CA VAL A 330 7.44 -9.77 14.14
C VAL A 330 8.01 -11.06 13.52
N CYS A 331 7.73 -11.31 12.24
CA CYS A 331 8.30 -12.45 11.52
C CYS A 331 9.82 -12.35 11.40
N ILE A 332 10.36 -11.16 11.15
CA ILE A 332 11.81 -10.88 11.13
C ILE A 332 12.41 -11.16 12.51
N LEU A 333 11.81 -10.61 13.57
CA LEU A 333 12.27 -10.80 14.94
C LEU A 333 12.30 -12.29 15.33
N ILE A 334 11.22 -13.03 15.02
CA ILE A 334 11.18 -14.49 15.27
C ILE A 334 12.27 -15.19 14.46
N ALA A 335 12.40 -14.88 13.16
CA ALA A 335 13.38 -15.52 12.30
C ALA A 335 14.81 -15.26 12.79
N ALA A 336 15.15 -14.04 13.15
CA ALA A 336 16.44 -13.66 13.69
C ALA A 336 16.72 -14.38 15.03
N THR A 337 15.78 -14.33 15.97
CA THR A 337 15.91 -15.01 17.27
C THR A 337 16.12 -16.52 17.11
N GLN A 338 15.42 -17.18 16.18
CA GLN A 338 15.62 -18.61 15.94
C GLN A 338 16.94 -18.90 15.23
N TRP A 339 17.37 -18.00 14.33
CA TRP A 339 18.63 -18.15 13.61
C TRP A 339 19.84 -17.94 14.53
N ASP A 340 19.77 -16.97 15.44
CA ASP A 340 20.84 -16.69 16.41
C ASP A 340 21.13 -17.86 17.33
N ARG A 341 20.18 -18.74 17.59
CA ARG A 341 20.39 -19.97 18.36
C ARG A 341 21.34 -20.94 17.69
N LEU A 342 21.48 -20.88 16.36
CA LEU A 342 22.39 -21.75 15.64
C LEU A 342 23.86 -21.48 15.97
N TRP A 343 24.17 -20.28 16.46
CA TRP A 343 25.50 -19.93 16.95
C TRP A 343 25.92 -20.71 18.21
N ASN A 344 24.99 -21.32 18.93
CA ASN A 344 25.28 -22.19 20.08
C ASN A 344 25.77 -23.59 19.67
N PHE A 345 25.77 -23.91 18.38
CA PHE A 345 26.26 -25.18 17.88
C PHE A 345 27.68 -25.02 17.31
N ASP A 346 28.69 -25.49 18.06
CA ASP A 346 30.10 -25.39 17.71
C ASP A 346 30.39 -25.90 16.29
N VAL A 347 29.74 -26.96 15.89
CA VAL A 347 29.90 -27.53 14.54
C VAL A 347 29.51 -26.57 13.43
N LEU A 348 28.48 -25.75 13.66
CA LEU A 348 28.00 -24.81 12.63
C LEU A 348 28.93 -23.60 12.53
N TRP A 349 29.24 -22.93 13.65
CA TRP A 349 30.06 -21.74 13.60
C TRP A 349 31.52 -22.03 13.22
N GLN A 350 32.06 -23.23 13.48
CA GLN A 350 33.40 -23.65 13.05
C GLN A 350 33.48 -23.99 11.56
N ASN A 351 32.44 -24.61 10.99
CA ASN A 351 32.50 -25.13 9.62
C ASN A 351 31.81 -24.23 8.58
N VAL A 352 30.77 -23.50 8.98
CA VAL A 352 29.94 -22.71 8.05
C VAL A 352 29.59 -21.32 8.59
N PRO A 353 30.54 -20.53 9.17
CA PRO A 353 30.26 -19.22 9.75
C PRO A 353 29.65 -18.26 8.71
N TRP A 354 30.10 -18.31 7.47
CA TRP A 354 29.58 -17.51 6.36
C TRP A 354 28.07 -17.69 6.14
N LEU A 355 27.51 -18.89 6.45
CA LEU A 355 26.08 -19.15 6.35
C LEU A 355 25.33 -18.50 7.51
N LEU A 356 25.89 -18.53 8.73
CA LEU A 356 25.30 -17.93 9.92
C LEU A 356 25.29 -16.41 9.85
N GLU A 357 26.34 -15.80 9.29
CA GLU A 357 26.46 -14.35 9.08
C GLU A 357 25.59 -13.84 7.92
N SER A 358 25.15 -14.75 7.04
CA SER A 358 24.38 -14.38 5.85
C SER A 358 22.94 -13.97 6.18
N PRO A 359 22.42 -12.84 5.68
CA PRO A 359 21.02 -12.45 5.87
C PRO A 359 20.04 -13.31 5.05
N TRP A 360 20.51 -14.02 4.04
CA TRP A 360 19.64 -14.71 3.09
C TRP A 360 18.86 -15.89 3.69
N PRO A 361 19.44 -16.74 4.54
CA PRO A 361 18.68 -17.79 5.22
C PRO A 361 17.61 -17.22 6.18
N VAL A 362 17.97 -16.13 6.90
CA VAL A 362 17.02 -15.43 7.77
C VAL A 362 15.87 -14.84 6.95
N LEU A 363 16.17 -14.25 5.79
CA LEU A 363 15.15 -13.75 4.85
C LEU A 363 14.24 -14.88 4.36
N ALA A 364 14.81 -16.04 4.02
CA ALA A 364 14.01 -17.20 3.60
C ALA A 364 13.08 -17.68 4.72
N LEU A 365 13.59 -17.79 5.95
CA LEU A 365 12.79 -18.14 7.13
C LEU A 365 11.69 -17.09 7.41
N THR A 366 12.03 -15.80 7.31
CA THR A 366 11.06 -14.70 7.42
C THR A 366 9.90 -14.87 6.44
N TRP A 367 10.19 -15.21 5.16
CA TRP A 367 9.13 -15.42 4.17
C TRP A 367 8.28 -16.66 4.44
N VAL A 368 8.86 -17.71 5.05
CA VAL A 368 8.09 -18.89 5.52
C VAL A 368 7.14 -18.48 6.64
N LEU A 369 7.62 -17.70 7.63
CA LEU A 369 6.79 -17.20 8.74
C LEU A 369 5.70 -16.24 8.25
N ILE A 370 6.03 -15.33 7.33
CA ILE A 370 5.03 -14.48 6.66
C ILE A 370 3.98 -15.33 5.94
N GLY A 371 4.39 -16.42 5.28
CA GLY A 371 3.48 -17.38 4.66
C GLY A 371 2.54 -18.02 5.69
N ALA A 372 3.05 -18.40 6.86
CA ALA A 372 2.23 -18.89 7.97
C ALA A 372 1.27 -17.84 8.50
N CYS A 373 1.70 -16.59 8.65
CA CYS A 373 0.81 -15.47 9.04
C CYS A 373 -0.27 -15.21 7.98
N VAL A 374 0.05 -15.26 6.70
CA VAL A 374 -0.91 -15.13 5.61
C VAL A 374 -1.95 -16.24 5.65
N PHE A 375 -1.53 -17.47 5.94
CA PHE A 375 -2.43 -18.60 6.09
C PHE A 375 -3.36 -18.44 7.30
N SER A 376 -2.80 -18.06 8.46
CA SER A 376 -3.53 -17.97 9.73
C SER A 376 -4.41 -16.72 9.82
N PHE A 377 -3.98 -15.58 9.30
CA PHE A 377 -4.60 -14.27 9.52
C PHE A 377 -5.14 -13.61 8.23
N GLY A 378 -4.76 -14.11 7.05
CA GLY A 378 -5.17 -13.52 5.76
C GLY A 378 -6.68 -13.50 5.52
N TRP A 379 -7.46 -14.34 6.19
CA TRP A 379 -8.92 -14.32 6.13
C TRP A 379 -9.53 -12.99 6.62
N ALA A 380 -8.83 -12.27 7.52
CA ALA A 380 -9.29 -10.97 8.00
C ALA A 380 -9.38 -9.93 6.86
N GLU A 381 -8.44 -9.97 5.90
CA GLU A 381 -8.49 -9.12 4.70
C GLU A 381 -9.66 -9.47 3.78
N ASP A 382 -9.98 -10.75 3.61
CA ASP A 382 -11.11 -11.19 2.77
C ASP A 382 -12.44 -10.76 3.40
N LEU A 383 -12.57 -10.92 4.71
CA LEU A 383 -13.74 -10.47 5.47
C LEU A 383 -13.91 -8.95 5.35
N ALA A 384 -12.82 -8.20 5.53
CA ALA A 384 -12.77 -6.75 5.36
C ALA A 384 -13.19 -6.31 3.94
N ALA A 385 -12.80 -7.08 2.93
CA ALA A 385 -13.15 -6.85 1.53
C ALA A 385 -14.54 -7.39 1.14
N LYS A 386 -15.30 -8.00 2.08
CA LYS A 386 -16.57 -8.71 1.84
C LYS A 386 -16.43 -9.82 0.80
N ARG A 387 -15.33 -10.54 0.83
CA ARG A 387 -15.07 -11.71 -0.02
C ARG A 387 -15.22 -12.99 0.81
N ARG A 388 -15.46 -14.10 0.14
CA ARG A 388 -15.33 -15.40 0.81
C ARG A 388 -13.89 -15.63 1.17
N PRO A 389 -13.56 -16.03 2.41
CA PRO A 389 -12.20 -16.34 2.82
C PRO A 389 -11.57 -17.36 1.89
N GLN A 390 -10.37 -17.06 1.40
CA GLN A 390 -9.56 -17.96 0.57
C GLN A 390 -8.21 -18.08 1.22
N LEU A 391 -7.79 -19.29 1.54
CA LEU A 391 -6.46 -19.54 2.11
C LEU A 391 -5.35 -19.05 1.18
N TRP A 392 -5.53 -19.28 -0.13
CA TRP A 392 -4.54 -18.95 -1.15
C TRP A 392 -5.19 -18.31 -2.38
N PRO A 393 -5.28 -16.98 -2.47
CA PRO A 393 -5.92 -16.29 -3.61
C PRO A 393 -5.05 -16.40 -4.86
N THR A 394 -5.47 -17.19 -5.82
CA THR A 394 -4.74 -17.44 -7.08
C THR A 394 -5.04 -16.44 -8.20
N GLY A 395 -5.93 -15.47 -7.98
CA GLY A 395 -6.29 -14.47 -9.00
C GLY A 395 -7.10 -14.99 -10.20
N SER A 396 -7.26 -16.30 -10.34
CA SER A 396 -8.08 -16.86 -11.41
C SER A 396 -9.55 -16.65 -11.07
N LYS A 397 -10.24 -15.80 -11.82
CA LYS A 397 -11.70 -15.84 -11.87
C LYS A 397 -12.08 -17.21 -12.42
N LYS A 398 -12.63 -18.12 -11.59
CA LYS A 398 -13.38 -19.26 -12.10
C LYS A 398 -14.42 -18.70 -13.06
N ARG A 399 -14.28 -18.99 -14.35
CA ARG A 399 -15.38 -18.84 -15.30
C ARG A 399 -16.52 -19.67 -14.70
N VAL A 400 -17.55 -19.00 -14.23
CA VAL A 400 -18.81 -19.67 -13.93
C VAL A 400 -19.30 -20.20 -15.27
N ALA A 401 -19.06 -21.47 -15.50
CA ALA A 401 -19.68 -22.24 -16.55
C ALA A 401 -21.15 -22.39 -16.15
N GLY A 402 -21.96 -21.43 -16.54
CA GLY A 402 -23.40 -21.35 -16.29
C GLY A 402 -24.12 -21.13 -17.59
N SER A 403 -24.16 -22.11 -18.45
CA SER A 403 -25.27 -22.29 -19.36
C SER A 403 -25.58 -23.77 -19.40
N ARG A 404 -26.38 -24.19 -18.47
CA ARG A 404 -27.21 -25.38 -18.68
C ARG A 404 -28.15 -25.06 -19.85
N GLY A 405 -27.84 -25.65 -20.99
CA GLY A 405 -28.73 -25.65 -22.14
C GLY A 405 -30.06 -26.24 -21.73
N HIS A 406 -31.10 -25.45 -21.87
CA HIS A 406 -32.47 -25.91 -21.89
C HIS A 406 -32.65 -26.66 -23.21
N ARG A 407 -32.46 -27.97 -23.17
CA ARG A 407 -33.05 -28.86 -24.19
C ARG A 407 -34.55 -28.97 -23.85
N ALA A 408 -35.37 -28.16 -24.49
CA ALA A 408 -36.76 -28.45 -24.62
C ALA A 408 -36.90 -29.57 -25.65
N GLY A 409 -37.40 -30.70 -25.20
CA GLY A 409 -37.69 -31.83 -26.03
C GLY A 409 -38.88 -31.55 -26.94
N ALA A 410 -38.75 -31.98 -28.15
CA ALA A 410 -39.82 -32.15 -29.11
C ALA A 410 -40.73 -33.28 -28.66
N ARG A 411 -42.01 -33.00 -28.64
CA ARG A 411 -43.11 -33.93 -29.11
C ARG A 411 -44.29 -33.06 -29.57
#